data_a9761055d123df0628936fb7c9b123e6
#
_entry.id   a9761055d123df0628936fb7c9b123e6
#
_cell.length_a   1.000
_cell.length_b   1.000
_cell.length_c   1.000
_cell.angle_alpha   90.00
_cell.angle_beta   90.00
_cell.angle_gamma   90.00
#
_symmetry.space_group_name_H-M   'P 1'
#
loop_
_entity.id
_entity.type
_entity.pdbx_description
1 polymer ?
#
loop_
_entity_poly.entity_id
_entity_poly.type
_entity_poly.pdbx_seq_one_letter_code
_entity_poly.pdbx_strand_id
1 'polypeptide(L)'
;MIKKIKITTLLLSFSLIGFGQELPKEKSENHIQIKGTNIFMVPPNPFESSSNFKGFQNPNDQTSMIMAMEIPGPYSEVTKGFNSEMMQKQGMELKTKKEIEVAEFNGLLIELDQSANGMIFSKQIIIYGNEKSSTLIIGVYLKDSLQLGEKIKESILTTFVDAKIESNPREALNYTLNESIGSLKFKAVIGNGMLLNRDLKTPTESIDKATLLTDKSFAKVKIKNKKLFCISRLKKYPDDYSVIPSKGINEIEIDNLKGFELFAKNNDKENEEMYQVILFDKNGGYYLLIGTYVTGSEKAISDIKNIIQTFRRKK
;
A
#
# COMPACT_ATOMS: atom_id res chain seq x y z
N MET A 1 41.78 48.70 -51.66
CA MET A 1 40.34 48.58 -51.49
C MET A 1 40.03 47.20 -50.90
N ILE A 2 39.86 47.08 -49.56
CA ILE A 2 39.60 45.82 -48.86
C ILE A 2 38.13 45.78 -48.58
N LYS A 3 37.37 44.83 -49.18
CA LYS A 3 35.95 44.60 -48.92
C LYS A 3 35.80 43.88 -47.60
N LYS A 4 35.14 44.52 -46.61
CA LYS A 4 34.71 43.89 -45.35
C LYS A 4 33.50 42.96 -45.59
N ILE A 5 33.71 41.68 -45.42
CA ILE A 5 32.62 40.69 -45.39
C ILE A 5 32.01 40.73 -43.98
N LYS A 6 30.74 41.12 -43.87
CA LYS A 6 29.92 40.98 -42.62
C LYS A 6 29.42 39.59 -42.57
N ILE A 7 29.95 38.79 -41.62
CA ILE A 7 29.39 37.49 -41.23
C ILE A 7 28.27 37.78 -40.26
N THR A 8 27.03 37.59 -40.68
CA THR A 8 25.83 37.62 -39.81
C THR A 8 25.68 36.23 -39.18
N THR A 9 26.09 36.11 -37.92
CA THR A 9 25.91 34.89 -37.14
C THR A 9 24.43 34.80 -36.76
N LEU A 10 23.70 33.89 -37.42
CA LEU A 10 22.34 33.54 -37.09
C LEU A 10 22.36 32.64 -35.84
N LEU A 11 22.11 33.20 -34.66
CA LEU A 11 21.89 32.45 -33.43
C LEU A 11 20.52 31.72 -33.51
N LEU A 12 20.56 30.44 -33.86
CA LEU A 12 19.42 29.55 -33.69
C LEU A 12 19.28 29.23 -32.18
N SER A 13 18.40 29.96 -31.50
CA SER A 13 17.98 29.63 -30.16
C SER A 13 17.10 28.37 -30.25
N PHE A 14 17.69 27.21 -30.01
CA PHE A 14 16.96 25.98 -29.70
C PHE A 14 16.31 26.18 -28.32
N SER A 15 15.05 26.57 -28.32
CA SER A 15 14.20 26.45 -27.13
C SER A 15 14.04 24.95 -26.85
N LEU A 16 14.80 24.43 -25.90
CA LEU A 16 14.50 23.12 -25.30
C LEU A 16 13.17 23.28 -24.58
N ILE A 17 12.07 23.04 -25.30
CA ILE A 17 10.79 22.79 -24.69
C ILE A 17 10.97 21.44 -23.99
N GLY A 18 11.19 21.47 -22.69
CA GLY A 18 11.13 20.30 -21.86
C GLY A 18 9.70 19.78 -21.94
N PHE A 19 9.44 18.79 -22.79
CA PHE A 19 8.20 18.03 -22.75
C PHE A 19 8.20 17.29 -21.40
N GLY A 20 7.45 17.81 -20.44
CA GLY A 20 7.03 17.03 -19.29
C GLY A 20 6.35 15.77 -19.85
N GLN A 21 6.65 14.60 -19.31
CA GLN A 21 6.06 13.35 -19.74
C GLN A 21 4.58 13.38 -19.34
N GLU A 22 3.69 13.62 -20.31
CA GLU A 22 2.25 13.59 -20.11
C GLU A 22 1.76 12.14 -20.14
N LEU A 23 0.91 11.78 -19.16
CA LEU A 23 0.18 10.51 -19.14
C LEU A 23 -1.01 10.58 -20.11
N PRO A 24 -1.57 9.42 -20.53
CA PRO A 24 -2.70 9.38 -21.45
C PRO A 24 -3.91 10.17 -20.93
N LYS A 25 -4.51 10.98 -21.80
CA LYS A 25 -5.76 11.71 -21.53
C LYS A 25 -7.02 10.89 -21.87
N GLU A 26 -6.84 9.77 -22.58
CA GLU A 26 -7.91 8.89 -22.99
C GLU A 26 -7.56 7.43 -22.76
N LYS A 27 -8.60 6.63 -22.49
CA LYS A 27 -8.49 5.20 -22.28
C LYS A 27 -8.50 4.45 -23.61
N SER A 28 -7.52 3.58 -23.85
CA SER A 28 -7.54 2.62 -24.96
C SER A 28 -8.28 1.33 -24.59
N GLU A 29 -8.55 0.48 -25.59
CA GLU A 29 -9.16 -0.84 -25.41
C GLU A 29 -8.34 -1.79 -24.53
N ASN A 30 -7.03 -1.60 -24.47
CA ASN A 30 -6.12 -2.43 -23.67
C ASN A 30 -6.03 -2.03 -22.21
N HIS A 31 -6.65 -0.90 -21.80
CA HIS A 31 -6.65 -0.47 -20.42
C HIS A 31 -7.55 -1.34 -19.55
N ILE A 32 -6.99 -1.86 -18.48
CA ILE A 32 -7.69 -2.66 -17.47
C ILE A 32 -7.79 -1.82 -16.19
N GLN A 33 -8.97 -1.78 -15.60
CA GLN A 33 -9.21 -1.09 -14.33
C GLN A 33 -8.49 -1.82 -13.19
N ILE A 34 -7.76 -1.08 -12.37
CA ILE A 34 -7.31 -1.56 -11.07
C ILE A 34 -8.52 -1.65 -10.15
N LYS A 35 -8.89 -2.85 -9.76
CA LYS A 35 -10.11 -3.13 -9.01
C LYS A 35 -10.25 -2.27 -7.75
N GLY A 36 -11.40 -1.67 -7.58
CA GLY A 36 -11.70 -0.80 -6.42
C GLY A 36 -11.10 0.60 -6.50
N THR A 37 -10.63 1.02 -7.68
CA THR A 37 -10.10 2.35 -7.96
C THR A 37 -10.73 2.94 -9.22
N ASN A 38 -10.47 4.20 -9.49
CA ASN A 38 -10.78 4.86 -10.76
C ASN A 38 -9.57 4.89 -11.71
N ILE A 39 -8.57 4.04 -11.46
CA ILE A 39 -7.32 3.98 -12.20
C ILE A 39 -7.38 2.85 -13.22
N PHE A 40 -6.97 3.14 -14.44
CA PHE A 40 -6.81 2.19 -15.52
C PHE A 40 -5.37 2.21 -16.01
N MET A 41 -4.86 1.07 -16.45
CA MET A 41 -3.56 0.99 -17.11
C MET A 41 -3.49 -0.24 -18.03
N VAL A 42 -2.50 -0.27 -18.91
CA VAL A 42 -2.18 -1.43 -19.74
C VAL A 42 -1.14 -2.27 -19.00
N PRO A 43 -1.52 -3.41 -18.38
CA PRO A 43 -0.57 -4.24 -17.66
C PRO A 43 0.45 -4.87 -18.64
N PRO A 44 1.72 -5.05 -18.23
CA PRO A 44 2.71 -5.71 -19.08
C PRO A 44 2.41 -7.21 -19.15
N ASN A 45 2.57 -7.83 -20.33
CA ASN A 45 2.46 -9.27 -20.46
C ASN A 45 3.60 -9.97 -19.69
N PRO A 46 3.35 -10.98 -18.83
CA PRO A 46 2.09 -11.72 -18.60
C PRO A 46 1.33 -11.31 -17.31
N PHE A 47 1.41 -10.05 -16.88
CA PHE A 47 0.77 -9.62 -15.62
C PHE A 47 -0.75 -9.77 -15.70
N GLU A 48 -1.34 -10.20 -14.58
CA GLU A 48 -2.76 -10.38 -14.38
C GLU A 48 -3.24 -9.55 -13.18
N SER A 49 -4.55 -9.23 -13.13
CA SER A 49 -5.16 -8.57 -11.98
C SER A 49 -4.91 -9.36 -10.70
N SER A 50 -4.32 -8.74 -9.70
CA SER A 50 -4.00 -9.42 -8.45
C SER A 50 -5.26 -9.66 -7.61
N SER A 51 -5.35 -10.87 -7.04
CA SER A 51 -6.34 -11.19 -6.00
C SER A 51 -5.84 -10.82 -4.59
N ASN A 52 -4.59 -10.37 -4.46
CA ASN A 52 -3.95 -10.14 -3.16
C ASN A 52 -3.82 -8.65 -2.81
N PHE A 53 -3.86 -7.78 -3.82
CA PHE A 53 -3.73 -6.32 -3.65
C PHE A 53 -4.35 -5.59 -4.85
N LYS A 54 -4.53 -4.29 -4.73
CA LYS A 54 -4.99 -3.44 -5.84
C LYS A 54 -3.87 -3.30 -6.86
N GLY A 55 -4.00 -3.94 -8.03
CA GLY A 55 -2.99 -3.88 -9.08
C GLY A 55 -2.83 -5.16 -9.87
N PHE A 56 -1.65 -5.34 -10.43
CA PHE A 56 -1.31 -6.45 -11.31
C PHE A 56 -0.06 -7.18 -10.80
N GLN A 57 -0.03 -8.47 -10.95
CA GLN A 57 1.07 -9.33 -10.52
C GLN A 57 1.51 -10.24 -11.66
N ASN A 58 2.82 -10.45 -11.78
CA ASN A 58 3.35 -11.49 -12.67
C ASN A 58 3.02 -12.87 -12.09
N PRO A 59 2.23 -13.71 -12.79
CA PRO A 59 1.86 -15.04 -12.28
C PRO A 59 3.07 -15.97 -12.16
N ASN A 60 4.12 -15.75 -12.94
CA ASN A 60 5.34 -16.58 -12.97
C ASN A 60 6.40 -16.12 -11.95
N ASP A 61 6.28 -14.89 -11.45
CA ASP A 61 7.25 -14.29 -10.53
C ASP A 61 6.53 -13.40 -9.50
N GLN A 62 6.41 -13.90 -8.28
CA GLN A 62 5.74 -13.17 -7.19
C GLN A 62 6.52 -11.95 -6.68
N THR A 63 7.76 -11.74 -7.12
CA THR A 63 8.58 -10.59 -6.74
C THR A 63 8.29 -9.36 -7.60
N SER A 64 7.60 -9.56 -8.74
CA SER A 64 7.30 -8.50 -9.71
C SER A 64 5.82 -8.16 -9.73
N MET A 65 5.51 -6.89 -9.50
CA MET A 65 4.13 -6.41 -9.36
C MET A 65 3.99 -4.92 -9.69
N ILE A 66 2.77 -4.52 -9.99
CA ILE A 66 2.35 -3.12 -10.05
C ILE A 66 1.18 -2.97 -9.09
N MET A 67 1.29 -2.10 -8.09
CA MET A 67 0.24 -1.87 -7.10
C MET A 67 -0.18 -0.41 -7.03
N ALA A 68 -1.46 -0.18 -6.77
CA ALA A 68 -2.00 1.13 -6.44
C ALA A 68 -2.38 1.20 -4.96
N MET A 69 -1.99 2.28 -4.31
CA MET A 69 -2.38 2.55 -2.93
C MET A 69 -2.74 4.01 -2.74
N GLU A 70 -3.66 4.26 -1.84
CA GLU A 70 -4.02 5.60 -1.40
C GLU A 70 -3.51 5.82 0.01
N ILE A 71 -2.86 6.97 0.22
CA ILE A 71 -2.37 7.42 1.53
C ILE A 71 -3.21 8.63 1.92
N PRO A 72 -3.88 8.61 3.08
CA PRO A 72 -4.54 9.80 3.62
C PRO A 72 -3.49 10.88 3.93
N GLY A 73 -3.73 12.09 3.47
CA GLY A 73 -2.86 13.24 3.70
C GLY A 73 -2.54 14.01 2.41
N PRO A 74 -2.14 15.28 2.55
CA PRO A 74 -1.85 16.15 1.43
C PRO A 74 -0.72 15.62 0.55
N TYR A 75 -0.85 15.75 -0.75
CA TYR A 75 0.21 15.42 -1.72
C TYR A 75 1.54 16.11 -1.38
N SER A 76 1.48 17.38 -0.98
CA SER A 76 2.64 18.18 -0.58
C SER A 76 3.41 17.56 0.60
N GLU A 77 2.71 16.95 1.57
CA GLU A 77 3.35 16.32 2.72
C GLU A 77 3.92 14.94 2.37
N VAL A 78 3.16 14.14 1.62
CA VAL A 78 3.61 12.79 1.21
C VAL A 78 4.88 12.89 0.34
N THR A 79 4.93 13.85 -0.58
CA THR A 79 6.08 14.01 -1.50
C THR A 79 7.34 14.56 -0.84
N LYS A 80 7.25 15.21 0.34
CA LYS A 80 8.41 15.60 1.16
C LYS A 80 9.24 14.39 1.59
N GLY A 81 8.59 13.24 1.84
CA GLY A 81 9.26 12.00 2.21
C GLY A 81 10.19 11.43 1.12
N PHE A 82 9.98 11.81 -0.15
CA PHE A 82 10.77 11.32 -1.28
C PHE A 82 11.97 12.25 -1.57
N ASN A 83 12.89 12.30 -0.61
CA ASN A 83 14.21 12.92 -0.74
C ASN A 83 15.31 11.92 -0.37
N SER A 84 16.53 12.16 -0.82
CA SER A 84 17.64 11.21 -0.68
C SER A 84 17.92 10.85 0.78
N GLU A 85 17.89 11.81 1.69
CA GLU A 85 18.20 11.58 3.10
C GLU A 85 17.15 10.68 3.78
N MET A 86 15.87 10.97 3.59
CA MET A 86 14.78 10.19 4.21
C MET A 86 14.69 8.79 3.60
N MET A 87 14.90 8.67 2.30
CA MET A 87 14.91 7.36 1.61
C MET A 87 16.07 6.50 2.11
N GLN A 88 17.26 7.07 2.25
CA GLN A 88 18.44 6.35 2.73
C GLN A 88 18.27 5.82 4.16
N LYS A 89 17.62 6.59 5.05
CA LYS A 89 17.26 6.13 6.41
C LYS A 89 16.34 4.91 6.42
N GLN A 90 15.59 4.69 5.32
CA GLN A 90 14.69 3.57 5.15
C GLN A 90 15.28 2.41 4.32
N GLY A 91 16.60 2.47 4.03
CA GLY A 91 17.27 1.47 3.21
C GLY A 91 16.92 1.55 1.72
N MET A 92 16.51 2.73 1.25
CA MET A 92 16.19 3.02 -0.13
C MET A 92 17.19 4.02 -0.73
N GLU A 93 17.51 3.86 -2.01
CA GLU A 93 18.36 4.77 -2.77
C GLU A 93 17.55 5.45 -3.87
N LEU A 94 17.30 6.75 -3.71
CA LEU A 94 16.62 7.56 -4.73
C LEU A 94 17.51 7.72 -5.95
N LYS A 95 17.03 7.32 -7.14
CA LYS A 95 17.73 7.44 -8.42
C LYS A 95 17.29 8.65 -9.22
N THR A 96 16.00 8.76 -9.45
CA THR A 96 15.42 9.90 -10.22
C THR A 96 14.14 10.38 -9.56
N LYS A 97 13.84 11.66 -9.75
CA LYS A 97 12.59 12.31 -9.36
C LYS A 97 12.25 13.35 -10.42
N LYS A 98 11.12 13.19 -11.10
CA LYS A 98 10.66 14.06 -12.18
C LYS A 98 9.23 14.49 -11.94
N GLU A 99 8.91 15.74 -12.26
CA GLU A 99 7.55 16.24 -12.28
C GLU A 99 6.82 15.71 -13.51
N ILE A 100 5.55 15.32 -13.32
CA ILE A 100 4.65 14.86 -14.37
C ILE A 100 3.24 15.41 -14.11
N GLU A 101 2.38 15.34 -15.11
CA GLU A 101 0.94 15.56 -14.96
C GLU A 101 0.21 14.22 -14.99
N VAL A 102 -0.74 14.03 -14.05
CA VAL A 102 -1.63 12.85 -13.95
C VAL A 102 -3.06 13.35 -13.95
N ALA A 103 -3.76 13.25 -15.08
CA ALA A 103 -5.06 13.90 -15.29
C ALA A 103 -4.96 15.42 -15.01
N GLU A 104 -5.67 15.92 -13.99
CA GLU A 104 -5.64 17.32 -13.56
C GLU A 104 -4.71 17.58 -12.36
N PHE A 105 -3.96 16.56 -11.92
CA PHE A 105 -3.12 16.64 -10.73
C PHE A 105 -1.65 16.80 -11.08
N ASN A 106 -0.95 17.62 -10.30
CA ASN A 106 0.50 17.59 -10.28
C ASN A 106 0.95 16.24 -9.69
N GLY A 107 1.96 15.64 -10.30
CA GLY A 107 2.48 14.36 -9.89
C GLY A 107 4.01 14.29 -9.96
N LEU A 108 4.54 13.19 -9.46
CA LEU A 108 5.96 12.85 -9.51
C LEU A 108 6.13 11.44 -10.09
N LEU A 109 7.09 11.29 -10.96
CA LEU A 109 7.65 10.00 -11.35
C LEU A 109 8.99 9.80 -10.64
N ILE A 110 9.09 8.74 -9.86
CA ILE A 110 10.24 8.44 -8.99
C ILE A 110 10.78 7.06 -9.35
N GLU A 111 12.11 6.96 -9.43
CA GLU A 111 12.81 5.68 -9.50
C GLU A 111 13.71 5.55 -8.29
N LEU A 112 13.67 4.37 -7.64
CA LEU A 112 14.50 4.09 -6.47
C LEU A 112 14.83 2.59 -6.38
N ASP A 113 15.93 2.28 -5.70
CA ASP A 113 16.29 0.93 -5.32
C ASP A 113 16.03 0.71 -3.82
N GLN A 114 15.64 -0.51 -3.44
CA GLN A 114 15.45 -0.92 -2.05
C GLN A 114 16.09 -2.27 -1.79
N SER A 115 16.92 -2.35 -0.76
CA SER A 115 17.44 -3.63 -0.25
C SER A 115 16.44 -4.26 0.71
N ALA A 116 16.00 -5.48 0.42
CA ALA A 116 15.10 -6.24 1.28
C ALA A 116 15.39 -7.75 1.18
N ASN A 117 15.45 -8.44 2.31
CA ASN A 117 15.64 -9.90 2.39
C ASN A 117 16.86 -10.44 1.58
N GLY A 118 17.95 -9.67 1.52
CA GLY A 118 19.14 -10.04 0.77
C GLY A 118 19.05 -9.84 -0.74
N MET A 119 17.98 -9.24 -1.24
CA MET A 119 17.78 -8.89 -2.65
C MET A 119 17.68 -7.38 -2.81
N ILE A 120 17.96 -6.89 -4.02
CA ILE A 120 17.75 -5.48 -4.38
C ILE A 120 16.57 -5.43 -5.34
N PHE A 121 15.57 -4.64 -4.96
CA PHE A 121 14.41 -4.34 -5.76
C PHE A 121 14.53 -2.94 -6.34
N SER A 122 14.24 -2.79 -7.61
CA SER A 122 14.00 -1.50 -8.23
C SER A 122 12.52 -1.18 -8.22
N LYS A 123 12.19 0.08 -7.97
CA LYS A 123 10.82 0.58 -7.94
C LYS A 123 10.68 1.79 -8.84
N GLN A 124 9.56 1.85 -9.53
CA GLN A 124 9.11 2.98 -10.33
C GLN A 124 7.76 3.41 -9.78
N ILE A 125 7.65 4.68 -9.39
CA ILE A 125 6.51 5.16 -8.60
C ILE A 125 5.95 6.40 -9.27
N ILE A 126 4.66 6.38 -9.57
CA ILE A 126 3.90 7.60 -9.84
C ILE A 126 3.19 7.99 -8.54
N ILE A 127 3.32 9.25 -8.16
CA ILE A 127 2.60 9.84 -7.02
C ILE A 127 1.82 11.04 -7.53
N TYR A 128 0.54 11.10 -7.22
CA TYR A 128 -0.31 12.27 -7.47
C TYR A 128 -1.38 12.39 -6.38
N GLY A 129 -2.01 13.53 -6.27
CA GLY A 129 -3.05 13.72 -5.27
C GLY A 129 -3.41 15.18 -5.03
N ASN A 130 -4.15 15.41 -3.95
CA ASN A 130 -4.65 16.71 -3.53
C ASN A 130 -4.40 16.95 -2.03
N GLU A 131 -5.08 17.93 -1.44
CA GLU A 131 -4.95 18.27 -0.02
C GLU A 131 -5.52 17.19 0.95
N LYS A 132 -6.24 16.18 0.44
CA LYS A 132 -6.89 15.16 1.27
C LYS A 132 -6.22 13.81 1.20
N SER A 133 -5.79 13.40 0.00
CA SER A 133 -5.17 12.09 -0.23
C SER A 133 -4.16 12.14 -1.35
N SER A 134 -3.23 11.20 -1.29
CA SER A 134 -2.21 10.95 -2.29
C SER A 134 -2.33 9.53 -2.80
N THR A 135 -2.29 9.36 -4.11
CA THR A 135 -2.29 8.05 -4.77
C THR A 135 -0.91 7.71 -5.25
N LEU A 136 -0.46 6.49 -4.96
CA LEU A 136 0.80 5.93 -5.41
C LEU A 136 0.53 4.74 -6.32
N ILE A 137 1.16 4.73 -7.49
CA ILE A 137 1.23 3.56 -8.38
C ILE A 137 2.68 3.10 -8.38
N ILE A 138 2.91 1.89 -7.90
CA ILE A 138 4.26 1.38 -7.59
C ILE A 138 4.52 0.13 -8.42
N GLY A 139 5.41 0.22 -9.39
CA GLY A 139 6.00 -0.92 -10.08
C GLY A 139 7.22 -1.42 -9.29
N VAL A 140 7.29 -2.73 -9.06
CA VAL A 140 8.37 -3.40 -8.31
C VAL A 140 8.91 -4.57 -9.11
N TYR A 141 10.23 -4.70 -9.17
CA TYR A 141 10.91 -5.82 -9.81
C TYR A 141 12.32 -6.01 -9.23
N LEU A 142 12.91 -7.18 -9.43
CA LEU A 142 14.33 -7.41 -9.07
C LEU A 142 15.24 -6.55 -9.93
N LYS A 143 16.21 -5.87 -9.34
CA LYS A 143 17.11 -4.92 -10.00
C LYS A 143 17.77 -5.48 -11.27
N ASP A 144 18.12 -6.75 -11.25
CA ASP A 144 18.79 -7.40 -12.37
C ASP A 144 17.85 -7.76 -13.53
N SER A 145 16.52 -7.60 -13.34
CA SER A 145 15.49 -7.87 -14.36
C SER A 145 15.20 -6.63 -15.22
N LEU A 146 16.22 -6.07 -15.89
CA LEU A 146 16.14 -4.79 -16.58
C LEU A 146 15.03 -4.73 -17.65
N GLN A 147 14.89 -5.78 -18.47
CA GLN A 147 13.84 -5.83 -19.51
C GLN A 147 12.43 -5.80 -18.93
N LEU A 148 12.24 -6.46 -17.78
CA LEU A 148 10.96 -6.42 -17.06
C LEU A 148 10.73 -5.03 -16.46
N GLY A 149 11.79 -4.40 -15.98
CA GLY A 149 11.75 -3.04 -15.47
C GLY A 149 11.25 -2.03 -16.52
N GLU A 150 11.75 -2.11 -17.75
CA GLU A 150 11.29 -1.26 -18.85
C GLU A 150 9.79 -1.52 -19.17
N LYS A 151 9.36 -2.79 -19.23
CA LYS A 151 7.93 -3.11 -19.45
C LYS A 151 7.03 -2.59 -18.34
N ILE A 152 7.49 -2.66 -17.08
CA ILE A 152 6.76 -2.10 -15.92
C ILE A 152 6.69 -0.57 -16.05
N LYS A 153 7.78 0.09 -16.44
CA LYS A 153 7.82 1.53 -16.67
C LYS A 153 6.86 1.96 -17.79
N GLU A 154 6.92 1.30 -18.93
CA GLU A 154 5.98 1.54 -20.02
C GLU A 154 4.54 1.39 -19.54
N SER A 155 4.23 0.33 -18.77
CA SER A 155 2.90 0.07 -18.23
C SER A 155 2.43 1.18 -17.27
N ILE A 156 3.23 1.58 -16.27
CA ILE A 156 2.79 2.62 -15.33
C ILE A 156 2.61 3.98 -16.01
N LEU A 157 3.31 4.24 -17.12
CA LEU A 157 3.14 5.43 -17.93
C LEU A 157 1.86 5.41 -18.80
N THR A 158 1.16 4.28 -18.87
CA THR A 158 -0.18 4.21 -19.45
C THR A 158 -1.28 4.56 -18.46
N THR A 159 -0.95 4.95 -17.25
CA THR A 159 -1.95 5.29 -16.22
C THR A 159 -2.95 6.33 -16.72
N PHE A 160 -4.22 5.97 -16.66
CA PHE A 160 -5.36 6.83 -16.93
C PHE A 160 -6.26 6.87 -15.71
N VAL A 161 -6.67 8.06 -15.28
CA VAL A 161 -7.58 8.28 -14.13
C VAL A 161 -8.92 8.74 -14.66
N ASP A 162 -9.97 7.95 -14.45
CA ASP A 162 -11.33 8.31 -14.82
C ASP A 162 -12.05 8.98 -13.64
N ALA A 163 -12.09 10.32 -13.65
CA ALA A 163 -12.74 11.09 -12.60
C ALA A 163 -14.27 10.87 -12.48
N LYS A 164 -14.90 10.23 -13.50
CA LYS A 164 -16.34 9.93 -13.51
C LYS A 164 -16.65 8.65 -12.72
N ILE A 165 -15.64 7.82 -12.42
CA ILE A 165 -15.82 6.58 -11.68
C ILE A 165 -15.60 6.85 -10.20
N GLU A 166 -16.62 6.59 -9.39
CA GLU A 166 -16.47 6.56 -7.95
C GLU A 166 -15.70 5.30 -7.53
N SER A 167 -14.58 5.48 -6.84
CA SER A 167 -13.78 4.36 -6.35
C SER A 167 -14.45 3.72 -5.13
N ASN A 168 -14.56 2.39 -5.14
CA ASN A 168 -14.96 1.63 -3.96
C ASN A 168 -13.80 0.75 -3.48
N PRO A 169 -12.93 1.27 -2.62
CA PRO A 169 -11.72 0.57 -2.21
C PRO A 169 -11.98 -0.79 -1.52
N ARG A 170 -13.18 -1.03 -0.97
CA ARG A 170 -13.57 -2.33 -0.40
C ARG A 170 -13.70 -3.44 -1.45
N GLU A 171 -13.92 -3.11 -2.72
CA GLU A 171 -14.01 -4.10 -3.78
C GLU A 171 -12.69 -4.84 -4.04
N ALA A 172 -11.58 -4.17 -3.78
CA ALA A 172 -10.25 -4.75 -3.95
C ALA A 172 -9.89 -5.77 -2.84
N LEU A 173 -10.60 -5.74 -1.72
CA LEU A 173 -10.38 -6.69 -0.65
C LEU A 173 -11.03 -8.03 -1.00
N ASN A 174 -10.32 -9.13 -0.77
CA ASN A 174 -10.83 -10.49 -0.99
C ASN A 174 -11.51 -11.08 0.25
N TYR A 175 -11.86 -10.26 1.22
CA TYR A 175 -12.61 -10.63 2.43
C TYR A 175 -13.54 -9.49 2.84
N THR A 176 -14.42 -9.79 3.77
CA THR A 176 -15.36 -8.85 4.37
C THR A 176 -15.34 -8.96 5.88
N LEU A 177 -15.73 -7.89 6.55
CA LEU A 177 -16.10 -7.82 7.96
C LEU A 177 -17.49 -7.18 8.06
N ASN A 178 -18.25 -7.56 9.08
CA ASN A 178 -19.52 -6.91 9.43
C ASN A 178 -19.29 -5.96 10.62
N GLU A 179 -19.04 -4.70 10.34
CA GLU A 179 -18.84 -3.67 11.37
C GLU A 179 -20.11 -3.28 12.12
N SER A 180 -21.31 -3.63 11.62
CA SER A 180 -22.57 -3.29 12.26
C SER A 180 -22.82 -4.03 13.57
N ILE A 181 -22.08 -5.12 13.84
CA ILE A 181 -22.17 -5.89 15.09
C ILE A 181 -21.52 -5.15 16.26
N GLY A 182 -20.50 -4.30 15.98
CA GLY A 182 -19.82 -3.49 16.98
C GLY A 182 -20.09 -2.00 16.78
N SER A 183 -19.42 -1.18 17.58
CA SER A 183 -19.50 0.29 17.46
C SER A 183 -18.36 0.90 16.67
N LEU A 184 -17.51 0.10 16.01
CA LEU A 184 -16.46 0.61 15.12
C LEU A 184 -17.04 0.86 13.73
N LYS A 185 -16.60 1.94 13.12
CA LYS A 185 -17.03 2.37 11.79
C LYS A 185 -15.86 2.21 10.80
N PHE A 186 -16.16 1.79 9.61
CA PHE A 186 -15.20 1.75 8.53
C PHE A 186 -14.72 3.17 8.19
N LYS A 187 -13.40 3.37 8.23
CA LYS A 187 -12.77 4.64 7.86
C LYS A 187 -12.14 4.58 6.47
N ALA A 188 -11.31 3.59 6.21
CA ALA A 188 -10.54 3.52 4.97
C ALA A 188 -10.06 2.10 4.66
N VAL A 189 -9.66 1.86 3.43
CA VAL A 189 -8.78 0.76 3.06
C VAL A 189 -7.34 1.28 3.03
N ILE A 190 -6.45 0.66 3.78
CA ILE A 190 -5.03 0.96 3.83
C ILE A 190 -4.26 -0.28 3.36
N GLY A 191 -3.52 -0.15 2.25
CA GLY A 191 -2.86 -1.31 1.65
C GLY A 191 -3.88 -2.41 1.27
N ASN A 192 -3.74 -3.59 1.87
CA ASN A 192 -4.61 -4.75 1.69
C ASN A 192 -5.63 -4.93 2.82
N GLY A 193 -5.80 -3.93 3.65
CA GLY A 193 -6.60 -4.03 4.85
C GLY A 193 -7.59 -2.90 5.05
N MET A 194 -8.41 -3.05 6.08
CA MET A 194 -9.37 -2.04 6.52
C MET A 194 -8.93 -1.41 7.81
N LEU A 195 -9.17 -0.12 7.93
CA LEU A 195 -9.09 0.62 9.19
C LEU A 195 -10.50 0.93 9.66
N LEU A 196 -10.81 0.52 10.88
CA LEU A 196 -12.06 0.84 11.56
C LEU A 196 -11.74 1.48 12.92
N ASN A 197 -12.51 2.48 13.31
CA ASN A 197 -12.49 3.06 14.64
C ASN A 197 -13.84 3.71 14.98
N ARG A 198 -13.98 4.31 16.18
CA ARG A 198 -15.28 4.84 16.62
C ARG A 198 -15.68 6.15 15.98
N ASP A 199 -14.69 7.04 15.72
CA ASP A 199 -14.89 8.45 15.43
C ASP A 199 -14.41 8.87 14.04
N LEU A 200 -13.90 7.92 13.25
CA LEU A 200 -13.34 8.13 11.91
C LEU A 200 -12.14 9.09 11.89
N LYS A 201 -11.49 9.36 13.03
CA LYS A 201 -10.30 10.20 13.13
C LYS A 201 -9.01 9.35 13.05
N THR A 202 -7.89 9.97 12.71
CA THR A 202 -6.55 9.35 12.72
C THR A 202 -5.53 10.38 13.26
N PRO A 203 -4.98 10.12 14.45
CA PRO A 203 -5.33 9.06 15.40
C PRO A 203 -6.76 9.22 15.94
N THR A 204 -7.35 8.12 16.43
CA THR A 204 -8.68 8.19 17.07
C THR A 204 -8.62 8.98 18.37
N GLU A 205 -9.66 9.79 18.62
CA GLU A 205 -9.83 10.58 19.85
C GLU A 205 -10.87 9.96 20.78
N SER A 206 -11.46 8.80 20.42
CA SER A 206 -12.41 8.10 21.29
C SER A 206 -11.79 7.76 22.64
N ILE A 207 -12.59 7.74 23.71
CA ILE A 207 -12.13 7.51 25.10
C ILE A 207 -11.37 6.21 25.22
N ASP A 208 -11.86 5.14 24.59
CA ASP A 208 -11.27 3.80 24.64
C ASP A 208 -10.21 3.55 23.55
N LYS A 209 -9.94 4.54 22.68
CA LYS A 209 -8.98 4.46 21.56
C LYS A 209 -9.17 3.24 20.65
N ALA A 210 -10.36 2.63 20.66
CA ALA A 210 -10.63 1.39 19.96
C ALA A 210 -10.42 1.56 18.44
N THR A 211 -9.49 0.78 17.92
CA THR A 211 -9.13 0.74 16.49
C THR A 211 -8.97 -0.72 16.06
N LEU A 212 -9.51 -1.08 14.92
CA LEU A 212 -9.29 -2.38 14.27
C LEU A 212 -8.63 -2.14 12.91
N LEU A 213 -7.42 -2.63 12.77
CA LEU A 213 -6.68 -2.69 11.50
C LEU A 213 -6.66 -4.13 11.02
N THR A 214 -6.95 -4.32 9.76
CA THR A 214 -6.76 -5.63 9.11
C THR A 214 -5.73 -5.53 8.01
N ASP A 215 -5.14 -6.65 7.62
CA ASP A 215 -4.19 -6.74 6.51
C ASP A 215 -4.19 -8.15 5.93
N LYS A 216 -3.61 -8.31 4.76
CA LYS A 216 -3.37 -9.59 4.11
C LYS A 216 -1.96 -9.63 3.55
N SER A 217 -1.28 -10.77 3.68
CA SER A 217 0.03 -10.94 3.07
C SER A 217 -0.02 -10.79 1.55
N PHE A 218 0.94 -10.05 0.98
CA PHE A 218 1.08 -9.90 -0.47
C PHE A 218 1.48 -11.22 -1.15
N ALA A 219 2.39 -11.97 -0.52
CA ALA A 219 2.91 -13.22 -1.07
C ALA A 219 2.28 -14.45 -0.39
N LYS A 220 2.16 -15.54 -1.16
CA LYS A 220 1.72 -16.85 -0.68
C LYS A 220 2.87 -17.60 -0.02
N VAL A 221 3.40 -17.06 1.08
CA VAL A 221 4.53 -17.66 1.80
C VAL A 221 4.03 -18.80 2.70
N LYS A 222 4.68 -19.95 2.67
CA LYS A 222 4.43 -21.05 3.61
C LYS A 222 5.16 -20.77 4.93
N ILE A 223 4.40 -20.62 6.01
CA ILE A 223 4.91 -20.35 7.35
C ILE A 223 4.98 -21.67 8.12
N LYS A 224 6.22 -22.12 8.43
CA LYS A 224 6.46 -23.42 9.10
C LYS A 224 5.99 -23.40 10.55
N ASN A 225 6.41 -22.43 11.35
CA ASN A 225 6.01 -22.29 12.75
C ASN A 225 5.04 -21.11 12.90
N LYS A 226 3.76 -21.41 12.80
CA LYS A 226 2.69 -20.42 12.82
C LYS A 226 2.59 -19.67 14.15
N LYS A 227 2.72 -20.39 15.29
CA LYS A 227 2.66 -19.78 16.62
C LYS A 227 3.83 -18.83 16.86
N LEU A 228 5.05 -19.25 16.53
CA LEU A 228 6.23 -18.38 16.65
C LEU A 228 6.14 -17.17 15.69
N PHE A 229 5.59 -17.36 14.49
CA PHE A 229 5.34 -16.26 13.57
C PHE A 229 4.42 -15.20 14.17
N CYS A 230 3.32 -15.59 14.84
CA CYS A 230 2.41 -14.66 15.50
C CYS A 230 3.12 -13.83 16.57
N ILE A 231 4.00 -14.44 17.38
CA ILE A 231 4.80 -13.73 18.38
C ILE A 231 5.80 -12.77 17.71
N SER A 232 6.55 -13.27 16.72
CA SER A 232 7.58 -12.48 16.03
C SER A 232 7.00 -11.29 15.27
N ARG A 233 5.70 -11.36 14.93
CA ARG A 233 5.00 -10.27 14.26
C ARG A 233 4.89 -9.03 15.12
N LEU A 234 4.83 -9.16 16.44
CA LEU A 234 4.79 -8.03 17.38
C LEU A 234 5.99 -7.09 17.20
N LYS A 235 7.17 -7.63 16.89
CA LYS A 235 8.40 -6.85 16.64
C LYS A 235 8.41 -6.10 15.30
N LYS A 236 7.37 -6.23 14.50
CA LYS A 236 7.23 -5.56 13.20
C LYS A 236 6.28 -4.36 13.25
N TYR A 237 5.65 -4.13 14.38
CA TYR A 237 4.84 -2.93 14.59
C TYR A 237 5.71 -1.72 14.94
N PRO A 238 5.23 -0.50 14.71
CA PRO A 238 5.98 0.72 15.01
C PRO A 238 6.34 0.86 16.50
N ASP A 239 5.39 0.48 17.37
CA ASP A 239 5.58 0.49 18.82
C ASP A 239 6.08 -0.88 19.32
N ASP A 240 6.72 -0.92 20.48
CA ASP A 240 7.18 -2.15 21.12
C ASP A 240 6.04 -2.84 21.87
N TYR A 241 5.73 -4.08 21.48
CA TYR A 241 4.69 -4.89 22.11
C TYR A 241 5.24 -6.18 22.69
N SER A 242 4.77 -6.54 23.89
CA SER A 242 5.05 -7.81 24.53
C SER A 242 3.77 -8.59 24.83
N VAL A 243 3.83 -9.91 24.64
CA VAL A 243 2.70 -10.81 24.93
C VAL A 243 2.32 -10.69 26.42
N ILE A 244 1.02 -10.68 26.72
CA ILE A 244 0.49 -10.77 28.10
C ILE A 244 0.41 -12.26 28.49
N PRO A 245 1.33 -12.76 29.34
CA PRO A 245 1.43 -14.21 29.62
C PRO A 245 0.16 -14.83 30.18
N SER A 246 -0.55 -14.09 31.03
CA SER A 246 -1.79 -14.55 31.68
C SER A 246 -2.96 -14.79 30.72
N LYS A 247 -2.95 -14.13 29.54
CA LYS A 247 -3.97 -14.28 28.49
C LYS A 247 -3.61 -15.36 27.47
N GLY A 248 -2.34 -15.82 27.45
CA GLY A 248 -1.86 -16.90 26.60
C GLY A 248 -1.86 -16.59 25.09
N ILE A 249 -1.54 -17.64 24.33
CA ILE A 249 -1.65 -17.65 22.87
C ILE A 249 -2.49 -18.85 22.51
N ASN A 250 -3.69 -18.61 22.00
CA ASN A 250 -4.71 -19.63 21.79
C ASN A 250 -4.91 -19.91 20.30
N GLU A 251 -5.29 -21.13 19.98
CA GLU A 251 -5.74 -21.48 18.64
C GLU A 251 -7.12 -20.88 18.39
N ILE A 252 -7.34 -20.44 17.16
CA ILE A 252 -8.61 -19.88 16.70
C ILE A 252 -8.93 -20.39 15.30
N GLU A 253 -10.21 -20.54 15.00
CA GLU A 253 -10.67 -20.87 13.65
C GLU A 253 -11.81 -19.94 13.25
N ILE A 254 -11.65 -19.23 12.11
CA ILE A 254 -12.66 -18.34 11.54
C ILE A 254 -12.69 -18.58 10.02
N ASP A 255 -13.87 -18.72 9.43
CA ASP A 255 -14.06 -18.99 8.00
C ASP A 255 -13.26 -20.21 7.50
N ASN A 256 -13.19 -21.28 8.30
CA ASN A 256 -12.38 -22.48 8.04
C ASN A 256 -10.87 -22.21 7.88
N LEU A 257 -10.38 -21.06 8.36
CA LEU A 257 -8.97 -20.74 8.48
C LEU A 257 -8.52 -20.93 9.91
N LYS A 258 -7.52 -21.78 10.10
CA LYS A 258 -6.88 -21.98 11.40
C LYS A 258 -5.82 -20.92 11.64
N GLY A 259 -5.73 -20.43 12.86
CA GLY A 259 -4.80 -19.41 13.26
C GLY A 259 -4.52 -19.35 14.74
N PHE A 260 -3.98 -18.23 15.17
CA PHE A 260 -3.72 -17.95 16.58
C PHE A 260 -4.21 -16.55 16.94
N GLU A 261 -4.74 -16.44 18.15
CA GLU A 261 -5.01 -15.18 18.82
C GLU A 261 -4.02 -14.96 19.96
N LEU A 262 -3.68 -13.74 20.23
CA LEU A 262 -2.89 -13.32 21.38
C LEU A 262 -3.25 -11.92 21.84
N PHE A 263 -2.94 -11.65 23.12
CA PHE A 263 -2.99 -10.33 23.71
C PHE A 263 -1.57 -9.83 23.97
N ALA A 264 -1.33 -8.56 23.68
CA ALA A 264 -0.07 -7.90 23.97
C ALA A 264 -0.31 -6.55 24.62
N LYS A 265 0.65 -6.11 25.43
CA LYS A 265 0.68 -4.76 25.99
C LYS A 265 1.69 -3.93 25.22
N ASN A 266 1.40 -2.66 25.05
CA ASN A 266 2.36 -1.69 24.52
C ASN A 266 3.37 -1.32 25.63
N ASN A 267 4.66 -1.39 25.33
CA ASN A 267 5.72 -1.05 26.30
C ASN A 267 6.10 0.44 26.22
N ASP A 268 5.78 1.13 25.11
CA ASP A 268 6.07 2.54 24.87
C ASP A 268 4.92 3.46 25.32
N LYS A 269 3.69 2.92 25.38
CA LYS A 269 2.47 3.65 25.73
C LYS A 269 1.78 2.97 26.91
N GLU A 270 1.74 3.66 28.03
CA GLU A 270 0.93 3.21 29.16
C GLU A 270 -0.55 3.10 28.77
N ASN A 271 -1.23 2.11 29.31
CA ASN A 271 -2.66 1.88 29.12
C ASN A 271 -3.10 1.54 27.68
N GLU A 272 -2.23 0.97 26.84
CA GLU A 272 -2.63 0.43 25.55
C GLU A 272 -2.42 -1.09 25.50
N GLU A 273 -3.47 -1.81 25.16
CA GLU A 273 -3.42 -3.24 24.84
C GLU A 273 -3.74 -3.48 23.36
N MET A 274 -3.23 -4.60 22.87
CA MET A 274 -3.47 -5.12 21.53
C MET A 274 -4.08 -6.51 21.61
N TYR A 275 -5.09 -6.76 20.79
CA TYR A 275 -5.59 -8.08 20.45
C TYR A 275 -5.24 -8.40 19.01
N GLN A 276 -4.41 -9.41 18.78
CA GLN A 276 -3.97 -9.83 17.45
C GLN A 276 -4.55 -11.21 17.12
N VAL A 277 -5.12 -11.34 15.93
CA VAL A 277 -5.50 -12.60 15.28
C VAL A 277 -4.76 -12.73 13.97
N ILE A 278 -4.12 -13.88 13.74
CA ILE A 278 -3.53 -14.25 12.45
C ILE A 278 -4.15 -15.55 11.97
N LEU A 279 -4.85 -15.50 10.83
CA LEU A 279 -5.46 -16.62 10.16
C LEU A 279 -4.61 -17.05 8.97
N PHE A 280 -4.28 -18.34 8.86
CA PHE A 280 -3.37 -18.82 7.82
C PHE A 280 -4.15 -19.49 6.67
N ASP A 281 -3.85 -19.03 5.42
CA ASP A 281 -4.43 -19.65 4.24
C ASP A 281 -3.74 -20.99 3.93
N LYS A 282 -4.52 -22.00 3.50
CA LYS A 282 -4.01 -23.33 3.14
C LYS A 282 -3.06 -23.28 1.94
N ASN A 283 -3.29 -22.33 1.04
CA ASN A 283 -2.47 -22.11 -0.16
C ASN A 283 -1.25 -21.22 0.09
N GLY A 284 -1.00 -20.86 1.35
CA GLY A 284 0.06 -19.94 1.77
C GLY A 284 -0.43 -18.50 1.95
N GLY A 285 0.33 -17.75 2.77
CA GLY A 285 -0.06 -16.42 3.20
C GLY A 285 -0.94 -16.43 4.45
N TYR A 286 -1.38 -15.24 4.86
CA TYR A 286 -2.16 -15.05 6.08
C TYR A 286 -3.00 -13.78 6.02
N TYR A 287 -4.03 -13.73 6.87
CA TYR A 287 -4.79 -12.53 7.20
C TYR A 287 -4.42 -12.09 8.61
N LEU A 288 -4.21 -10.81 8.80
CA LEU A 288 -3.84 -10.19 10.05
C LEU A 288 -4.97 -9.26 10.49
N LEU A 289 -5.44 -9.43 11.73
CA LEU A 289 -6.48 -8.59 12.33
C LEU A 289 -5.97 -8.12 13.69
N ILE A 290 -5.84 -6.80 13.86
CA ILE A 290 -5.21 -6.17 15.01
C ILE A 290 -6.18 -5.16 15.60
N GLY A 291 -6.60 -5.40 16.83
CA GLY A 291 -7.35 -4.41 17.61
C GLY A 291 -6.45 -3.76 18.64
N THR A 292 -6.39 -2.42 18.69
CA THR A 292 -5.75 -1.68 19.78
C THR A 292 -6.81 -0.92 20.58
N TYR A 293 -6.61 -0.79 21.87
CA TYR A 293 -7.59 -0.16 22.77
C TYR A 293 -6.95 0.22 24.10
N VAL A 294 -7.60 1.09 24.87
CA VAL A 294 -7.19 1.43 26.24
C VAL A 294 -7.37 0.23 27.15
N THR A 295 -6.33 -0.11 27.92
CA THR A 295 -6.33 -1.22 28.90
C THR A 295 -7.56 -1.18 29.79
N GLY A 296 -8.21 -2.33 29.97
CA GLY A 296 -9.42 -2.47 30.78
C GLY A 296 -10.71 -2.06 30.10
N SER A 297 -10.69 -1.63 28.83
CA SER A 297 -11.92 -1.33 28.09
C SER A 297 -12.60 -2.61 27.58
N GLU A 298 -13.46 -3.22 28.43
CA GLU A 298 -14.22 -4.43 28.10
C GLU A 298 -15.10 -4.24 26.84
N LYS A 299 -15.68 -3.06 26.68
CA LYS A 299 -16.49 -2.74 25.49
C LYS A 299 -15.64 -2.74 24.22
N ALA A 300 -14.45 -2.14 24.25
CA ALA A 300 -13.58 -2.08 23.07
C ALA A 300 -13.16 -3.48 22.62
N ILE A 301 -12.65 -4.31 23.55
CA ILE A 301 -12.23 -5.67 23.21
C ILE A 301 -13.40 -6.54 22.74
N SER A 302 -14.58 -6.39 23.35
CA SER A 302 -15.79 -7.10 22.92
C SER A 302 -16.19 -6.73 21.49
N ASP A 303 -16.27 -5.43 21.17
CA ASP A 303 -16.61 -4.95 19.83
C ASP A 303 -15.58 -5.46 18.79
N ILE A 304 -14.28 -5.37 19.09
CA ILE A 304 -13.21 -5.84 18.21
C ILE A 304 -13.35 -7.35 17.96
N LYS A 305 -13.50 -8.17 19.01
CA LYS A 305 -13.66 -9.62 18.88
C LYS A 305 -14.89 -9.99 18.04
N ASN A 306 -16.02 -9.36 18.34
CA ASN A 306 -17.27 -9.62 17.63
C ASN A 306 -17.13 -9.31 16.13
N ILE A 307 -16.52 -8.19 15.76
CA ILE A 307 -16.28 -7.84 14.36
C ILE A 307 -15.32 -8.85 13.71
N ILE A 308 -14.23 -9.22 14.36
CA ILE A 308 -13.25 -10.19 13.86
C ILE A 308 -13.90 -11.55 13.56
N GLN A 309 -14.82 -12.02 14.39
CA GLN A 309 -15.56 -13.28 14.19
C GLN A 309 -16.45 -13.28 12.95
N THR A 310 -16.76 -12.09 12.40
CA THR A 310 -17.53 -11.97 11.16
C THR A 310 -16.66 -12.06 9.90
N PHE A 311 -15.35 -12.22 10.04
CA PHE A 311 -14.46 -12.32 8.90
C PHE A 311 -14.90 -13.43 7.94
N ARG A 312 -15.04 -13.09 6.65
CA ARG A 312 -15.36 -14.04 5.57
C ARG A 312 -14.56 -13.69 4.33
N ARG A 313 -13.94 -14.69 3.71
CA ARG A 313 -13.33 -14.53 2.38
C ARG A 313 -14.41 -14.39 1.33
N LYS A 314 -14.18 -13.51 0.37
CA LYS A 314 -14.99 -13.46 -0.84
C LYS A 314 -14.67 -14.68 -1.71
N LYS A 315 -15.69 -15.24 -2.33
CA LYS A 315 -15.55 -16.35 -3.29
C LYS A 315 -15.07 -15.84 -4.64
#